data_bd2f71c7e603368974649ef34e95e7fb
#
_entry.id   bd2f71c7e603368974649ef34e95e7fb
#
_cell.length_a   1.000
_cell.length_b   1.000
_cell.length_c   1.000
_cell.angle_alpha   90.00
_cell.angle_beta   90.00
_cell.angle_gamma   90.00
#
_symmetry.space_group_name_H-M   'P 1'
#
loop_
_entity.id
_entity.type
_entity.pdbx_description
1 polymer ?
#
loop_
_entity_poly.entity_id
_entity_poly.type
_entity_poly.pdbx_seq_one_letter_code
_entity_poly.pdbx_strand_id
1 'polypeptide(L)'
;MPSRLNALPGWVWAALVAAAIVMPARSAHAQSLEPRSYVNTPVGINFLLLGYGYTQGEVGFDASTPITDARVHVHAGFLAYSRSLDLWGLSGKVLAALPVADVSGSAKLNGQEVERDVLGLGDPLLRLSVNLFGAPALSMDEYATYHQDVIVGASLQVTAPLGQYDSTKLLNVGTNRWSIKPELGVSKAWGPVTLEVIPAITFFTNNDDFLRGKTLEQDPIYSVQGHLIYEISPALWTAFDATYYTGGRTTIDGEKGERLENVRLGLTTSLSLSRHQSIKLFGSAGVYHRTENNFWAVGLAWQYRWGGGL
;
A
#
# COMPACT_ATOMS: atom_id res chain seq x y z
N MET A 1 30.05 -32.82 3.22
CA MET A 1 28.87 -33.47 2.68
C MET A 1 27.95 -32.36 2.18
N PRO A 2 27.63 -32.25 0.91
CA PRO A 2 26.75 -31.22 0.40
C PRO A 2 25.28 -31.61 0.68
N SER A 3 24.56 -30.75 1.40
CA SER A 3 23.13 -30.89 1.66
C SER A 3 22.35 -30.77 0.35
N ARG A 4 21.59 -31.80 0.00
CA ARG A 4 20.67 -31.79 -1.12
C ARG A 4 19.54 -30.81 -0.82
N LEU A 5 19.51 -29.68 -1.53
CA LEU A 5 18.34 -28.82 -1.66
C LEU A 5 17.27 -29.62 -2.39
N ASN A 6 16.24 -30.06 -1.68
CA ASN A 6 15.02 -30.60 -2.29
C ASN A 6 14.31 -29.46 -3.03
N ALA A 7 14.49 -29.40 -4.33
CA ALA A 7 13.71 -28.53 -5.20
C ALA A 7 12.25 -28.99 -5.13
N LEU A 8 11.35 -28.08 -4.80
CA LEU A 8 9.91 -28.33 -4.87
C LEU A 8 9.54 -28.75 -6.30
N PRO A 9 8.68 -29.75 -6.48
CA PRO A 9 8.31 -30.22 -7.81
C PRO A 9 7.62 -29.09 -8.61
N GLY A 10 7.89 -29.05 -9.92
CA GLY A 10 7.48 -27.95 -10.82
C GLY A 10 5.97 -27.67 -10.84
N TRP A 11 5.12 -28.63 -10.45
CA TRP A 11 3.69 -28.40 -10.33
C TRP A 11 3.29 -27.50 -9.15
N VAL A 12 4.12 -27.42 -8.09
CA VAL A 12 3.91 -26.48 -6.96
C VAL A 12 4.14 -25.05 -7.44
N TRP A 13 5.12 -24.81 -8.31
CA TRP A 13 5.35 -23.52 -8.94
C TRP A 13 4.22 -23.14 -9.88
N ALA A 14 3.73 -24.09 -10.66
CA ALA A 14 2.58 -23.88 -11.54
C ALA A 14 1.29 -23.59 -10.75
N ALA A 15 1.09 -24.21 -9.59
CA ALA A 15 -0.08 -23.98 -8.74
C ALA A 15 -0.03 -22.61 -8.03
N LEU A 16 1.14 -22.16 -7.60
CA LEU A 16 1.32 -20.82 -7.01
C LEU A 16 1.14 -19.70 -8.04
N VAL A 17 1.58 -19.91 -9.28
CA VAL A 17 1.37 -18.96 -10.39
C VAL A 17 -0.09 -19.03 -10.89
N ALA A 18 -0.71 -20.19 -10.92
CA ALA A 18 -2.10 -20.36 -11.33
C ALA A 18 -3.11 -19.82 -10.31
N ALA A 19 -2.82 -19.90 -9.00
CA ALA A 19 -3.66 -19.30 -7.94
C ALA A 19 -3.69 -17.77 -7.99
N ALA A 20 -2.68 -17.13 -8.59
CA ALA A 20 -2.64 -15.68 -8.79
C ALA A 20 -3.45 -15.20 -10.02
N ILE A 21 -3.94 -16.11 -10.87
CA ILE A 21 -4.54 -15.77 -12.18
C ILE A 21 -6.08 -15.87 -12.19
N VAL A 22 -6.71 -16.46 -11.16
CA VAL A 22 -8.17 -16.71 -11.19
C VAL A 22 -8.87 -15.96 -10.05
N MET A 23 -9.03 -14.64 -10.20
CA MET A 23 -10.03 -13.89 -9.44
C MET A 23 -10.73 -12.88 -10.37
N PRO A 24 -12.07 -12.82 -10.37
CA PRO A 24 -12.81 -11.86 -11.18
C PRO A 24 -12.58 -10.42 -10.67
N ALA A 25 -12.43 -9.53 -11.63
CA ALA A 25 -12.07 -8.14 -11.45
C ALA A 25 -13.21 -7.27 -10.98
N ARG A 26 -12.98 -6.39 -10.00
CA ARG A 26 -13.80 -5.20 -9.67
C ARG A 26 -13.04 -4.21 -8.75
N SER A 27 -13.09 -3.02 -9.05
CA SER A 27 -12.79 -1.60 -8.71
C SER A 27 -11.95 -1.04 -7.55
N ALA A 28 -11.42 0.17 -7.73
CA ALA A 28 -10.14 0.75 -7.34
C ALA A 28 -10.18 1.85 -6.27
N HIS A 29 -9.49 1.64 -5.16
CA HIS A 29 -8.57 2.56 -4.48
C HIS A 29 -7.50 1.71 -3.81
N ALA A 30 -6.27 1.80 -4.30
CA ALA A 30 -5.17 0.96 -3.84
C ALA A 30 -4.70 1.38 -2.44
N GLN A 31 -5.23 0.76 -1.39
CA GLN A 31 -4.50 0.72 -0.12
C GLN A 31 -3.31 -0.23 -0.32
N SER A 32 -2.10 0.30 -0.15
CA SER A 32 -0.89 -0.50 -0.30
C SER A 32 -0.84 -1.56 0.79
N LEU A 33 -0.65 -2.81 0.39
CA LEU A 33 -0.34 -3.90 1.29
C LEU A 33 1.16 -3.84 1.59
N GLU A 34 1.52 -3.65 2.85
CA GLU A 34 2.92 -3.47 3.26
C GLU A 34 3.36 -4.51 4.30
N PRO A 35 3.39 -5.81 3.96
CA PRO A 35 3.95 -6.80 4.86
C PRO A 35 5.43 -6.50 5.15
N ARG A 36 5.86 -6.79 6.38
CA ARG A 36 7.23 -6.52 6.91
C ARG A 36 7.51 -5.02 7.14
N SER A 37 6.48 -4.22 7.39
CA SER A 37 6.64 -2.78 7.66
C SER A 37 7.52 -2.50 8.87
N TYR A 38 7.41 -3.33 9.92
CA TYR A 38 8.10 -3.17 11.19
C TYR A 38 9.29 -4.14 11.38
N VAL A 39 9.68 -4.89 10.35
CA VAL A 39 10.87 -5.74 10.45
C VAL A 39 12.11 -4.90 10.79
N ASN A 40 12.93 -5.39 11.70
CA ASN A 40 14.19 -4.74 12.04
C ASN A 40 15.11 -4.69 10.81
N THR A 41 15.88 -3.63 10.70
CA THR A 41 16.79 -3.39 9.57
C THR A 41 18.05 -2.75 10.10
N PRO A 42 19.26 -3.23 9.73
CA PRO A 42 20.52 -2.60 10.13
C PRO A 42 20.54 -1.10 9.82
N VAL A 43 21.14 -0.33 10.70
CA VAL A 43 21.22 1.13 10.57
C VAL A 43 22.06 1.55 9.36
N GLY A 44 21.65 2.62 8.69
CA GLY A 44 22.38 3.20 7.56
C GLY A 44 22.16 2.50 6.21
N ILE A 45 21.26 1.51 6.14
CA ILE A 45 20.85 0.92 4.87
C ILE A 45 19.94 1.90 4.15
N ASN A 46 20.24 2.15 2.88
CA ASN A 46 19.44 2.93 1.96
C ASN A 46 18.71 1.99 0.99
N PHE A 47 17.52 2.37 0.60
CA PHE A 47 16.69 1.64 -0.35
C PHE A 47 16.17 2.59 -1.42
N LEU A 48 16.35 2.23 -2.68
CA LEU A 48 15.67 2.83 -3.80
C LEU A 48 14.65 1.82 -4.32
N LEU A 49 13.41 2.25 -4.48
CA LEU A 49 12.31 1.40 -4.94
C LEU A 49 11.71 2.01 -6.20
N LEU A 50 11.53 1.17 -7.20
CA LEU A 50 10.75 1.47 -8.40
C LEU A 50 9.62 0.46 -8.46
N GLY A 51 8.39 0.94 -8.56
CA GLY A 51 7.23 0.08 -8.63
C GLY A 51 6.30 0.45 -9.77
N TYR A 52 5.58 -0.56 -10.22
CA TYR A 52 4.49 -0.43 -11.16
C TYR A 52 3.32 -1.27 -10.68
N GLY A 53 2.11 -0.74 -10.80
CA GLY A 53 0.88 -1.44 -10.49
C GLY A 53 -0.19 -1.14 -11.52
N TYR A 54 -1.03 -2.12 -11.75
CA TYR A 54 -2.26 -1.97 -12.50
C TYR A 54 -3.44 -2.24 -11.58
N THR A 55 -4.42 -1.36 -11.64
CA THR A 55 -5.65 -1.45 -10.87
C THR A 55 -6.83 -1.24 -11.78
N GLN A 56 -7.85 -2.06 -11.61
CA GLN A 56 -9.08 -1.92 -12.40
C GLN A 56 -10.29 -2.07 -11.52
N GLY A 57 -11.33 -1.24 -11.89
CA GLY A 57 -12.62 -1.49 -11.44
C GLY A 57 -13.69 -0.41 -11.35
N GLU A 58 -14.74 -0.54 -10.45
CA GLU A 58 -15.88 0.38 -10.30
C GLU A 58 -15.59 1.42 -9.19
N VAL A 59 -15.94 2.64 -9.35
CA VAL A 59 -15.83 3.70 -8.35
C VAL A 59 -17.24 4.14 -7.96
N GLY A 60 -17.59 3.97 -6.69
CA GLY A 60 -18.81 4.54 -6.15
C GLY A 60 -18.63 6.03 -5.96
N PHE A 61 -19.52 6.80 -6.55
CA PHE A 61 -19.66 8.22 -6.28
C PHE A 61 -20.77 8.45 -5.26
N ASP A 62 -20.70 9.61 -4.62
CA ASP A 62 -21.74 10.05 -3.70
C ASP A 62 -23.10 10.10 -4.41
N ALA A 63 -24.17 9.70 -3.69
CA ALA A 63 -25.55 9.70 -4.21
C ALA A 63 -26.03 11.09 -4.67
N SER A 64 -25.38 12.17 -4.20
CA SER A 64 -25.61 13.54 -4.67
C SER A 64 -25.06 13.84 -6.06
N THR A 65 -24.19 12.96 -6.57
CA THR A 65 -23.58 13.10 -7.89
C THR A 65 -24.32 12.19 -8.87
N PRO A 66 -24.92 12.72 -9.97
CA PRO A 66 -25.71 11.92 -10.91
C PRO A 66 -24.80 11.07 -11.84
N ILE A 67 -23.88 10.33 -11.23
CA ILE A 67 -22.90 9.47 -11.87
C ILE A 67 -23.22 8.02 -11.52
N THR A 68 -23.35 7.19 -12.54
CA THR A 68 -23.56 5.75 -12.42
C THR A 68 -22.59 4.99 -13.32
N ASP A 69 -22.43 3.69 -13.07
CA ASP A 69 -21.60 2.78 -13.88
C ASP A 69 -20.15 3.26 -14.06
N ALA A 70 -19.57 3.94 -13.07
CA ALA A 70 -18.22 4.45 -13.17
C ALA A 70 -17.19 3.32 -13.08
N ARG A 71 -16.34 3.26 -14.09
CA ARG A 71 -15.22 2.30 -14.19
C ARG A 71 -13.92 3.05 -14.34
N VAL A 72 -12.90 2.58 -13.67
CA VAL A 72 -11.58 3.21 -13.70
C VAL A 72 -10.50 2.14 -13.92
N HIS A 73 -9.56 2.47 -14.77
CA HIS A 73 -8.31 1.74 -14.98
C HIS A 73 -7.17 2.65 -14.56
N VAL A 74 -6.25 2.14 -13.77
CA VAL A 74 -5.11 2.91 -13.28
C VAL A 74 -3.83 2.15 -13.56
N HIS A 75 -2.95 2.74 -14.33
CA HIS A 75 -1.55 2.36 -14.44
C HIS A 75 -0.76 3.28 -13.52
N ALA A 76 -0.25 2.77 -12.42
CA ALA A 76 0.48 3.56 -11.43
C ALA A 76 1.95 3.13 -11.38
N GLY A 77 2.84 4.10 -11.45
CA GLY A 77 4.25 3.94 -11.13
C GLY A 77 4.58 4.67 -9.83
N PHE A 78 5.65 4.27 -9.14
CA PHE A 78 6.21 5.07 -8.06
C PHE A 78 7.72 4.95 -8.00
N LEU A 79 8.34 6.06 -7.60
CA LEU A 79 9.73 6.12 -7.16
C LEU A 79 9.71 6.38 -5.66
N ALA A 80 10.44 5.55 -4.87
CA ALA A 80 10.56 5.79 -3.45
C ALA A 80 12.01 5.62 -2.99
N TYR A 81 12.37 6.40 -1.98
CA TYR A 81 13.61 6.28 -1.24
C TYR A 81 13.30 6.04 0.23
N SER A 82 14.01 5.09 0.82
CA SER A 82 13.93 4.83 2.25
C SER A 82 15.31 4.66 2.86
N ARG A 83 15.45 5.02 4.13
CA ARG A 83 16.68 4.85 4.91
C ARG A 83 16.37 4.35 6.31
N SER A 84 17.12 3.34 6.76
CA SER A 84 17.09 2.91 8.14
C SER A 84 17.94 3.84 9.03
N LEU A 85 17.41 4.14 10.19
CA LEU A 85 17.93 5.14 11.13
C LEU A 85 18.12 4.52 12.52
N ASP A 86 19.08 5.07 13.26
CA ASP A 86 19.11 4.96 14.71
C ASP A 86 18.32 6.14 15.30
N LEU A 87 17.23 5.85 15.99
CA LEU A 87 16.42 6.82 16.70
C LEU A 87 16.54 6.56 18.21
N TRP A 88 17.62 7.08 18.79
CA TRP A 88 17.95 6.92 20.23
C TRP A 88 18.06 5.45 20.68
N GLY A 89 18.74 4.63 19.89
CA GLY A 89 18.91 3.20 20.14
C GLY A 89 17.76 2.31 19.64
N LEU A 90 16.72 2.91 19.04
CA LEU A 90 15.61 2.21 18.41
C LEU A 90 15.77 2.17 16.90
N SER A 91 15.42 1.04 16.28
CA SER A 91 15.39 0.92 14.83
C SER A 91 14.27 1.78 14.25
N GLY A 92 14.61 2.70 13.37
CA GLY A 92 13.69 3.56 12.67
C GLY A 92 13.88 3.54 11.16
N LYS A 93 12.90 4.05 10.43
CA LYS A 93 12.95 4.22 8.96
C LYS A 93 12.27 5.52 8.56
N VAL A 94 12.88 6.23 7.63
CA VAL A 94 12.21 7.29 6.86
C VAL A 94 11.99 6.80 5.44
N LEU A 95 10.85 7.14 4.86
CA LEU A 95 10.51 6.83 3.47
C LEU A 95 9.88 8.06 2.84
N ALA A 96 10.32 8.40 1.63
CA ALA A 96 9.68 9.37 0.76
C ALA A 96 9.30 8.68 -0.55
N ALA A 97 8.10 8.92 -1.05
CA ALA A 97 7.63 8.33 -2.31
C ALA A 97 6.90 9.36 -3.16
N LEU A 98 7.12 9.28 -4.47
CA LEU A 98 6.49 10.08 -5.50
C LEU A 98 5.75 9.14 -6.47
N PRO A 99 4.42 9.11 -6.44
CA PRO A 99 3.64 8.35 -7.40
C PRO A 99 3.44 9.10 -8.70
N VAL A 100 3.26 8.35 -9.79
CA VAL A 100 2.78 8.81 -11.08
C VAL A 100 1.66 7.87 -11.51
N ALA A 101 0.59 8.39 -12.07
CA ALA A 101 -0.50 7.54 -12.54
C ALA A 101 -1.05 8.02 -13.88
N ASP A 102 -1.38 7.04 -14.72
CA ASP A 102 -2.23 7.16 -15.88
C ASP A 102 -3.59 6.57 -15.50
N VAL A 103 -4.58 7.43 -15.41
CA VAL A 103 -5.93 7.09 -14.91
C VAL A 103 -6.90 7.30 -16.06
N SER A 104 -7.50 6.23 -16.53
CA SER A 104 -8.60 6.26 -17.51
C SER A 104 -9.90 5.81 -16.84
N GLY A 105 -10.97 6.54 -17.11
CA GLY A 105 -12.28 6.24 -16.55
C GLY A 105 -13.43 6.58 -17.47
N SER A 106 -14.47 5.76 -17.40
CA SER A 106 -15.77 6.02 -18.04
C SER A 106 -16.88 5.97 -17.00
N ALA A 107 -17.91 6.79 -17.20
CA ALA A 107 -19.08 6.84 -16.32
C ALA A 107 -20.28 7.36 -17.11
N LYS A 108 -21.51 7.19 -16.54
CA LYS A 108 -22.70 7.87 -17.06
C LYS A 108 -23.01 9.07 -16.17
N LEU A 109 -22.96 10.26 -16.75
CA LEU A 109 -23.39 11.51 -16.12
C LEU A 109 -24.76 11.91 -16.67
N ASN A 110 -25.79 11.91 -15.84
CA ASN A 110 -27.18 12.12 -16.27
C ASN A 110 -27.61 11.18 -17.41
N GLY A 111 -27.12 9.92 -17.41
CA GLY A 111 -27.42 8.93 -18.45
C GLY A 111 -26.60 9.07 -19.74
N GLN A 112 -25.71 10.07 -19.86
CA GLN A 112 -24.80 10.24 -20.97
C GLN A 112 -23.42 9.69 -20.60
N GLU A 113 -22.81 8.92 -21.49
CA GLU A 113 -21.45 8.40 -21.30
C GLU A 113 -20.42 9.52 -21.36
N VAL A 114 -19.56 9.57 -20.37
CA VAL A 114 -18.44 10.51 -20.27
C VAL A 114 -17.15 9.73 -20.01
N GLU A 115 -16.09 10.12 -20.68
CA GLU A 115 -14.78 9.52 -20.53
C GLU A 115 -13.75 10.55 -20.05
N ARG A 116 -12.76 10.08 -19.33
CA ARG A 116 -11.64 10.89 -18.84
C ARG A 116 -10.37 10.09 -18.83
N ASP A 117 -9.33 10.64 -19.48
CA ASP A 117 -7.95 10.17 -19.39
C ASP A 117 -7.08 11.26 -18.76
N VAL A 118 -6.24 10.89 -17.80
CA VAL A 118 -5.32 11.83 -17.16
C VAL A 118 -4.04 11.12 -16.75
N LEU A 119 -2.90 11.61 -17.25
CA LEU A 119 -1.56 11.21 -16.82
C LEU A 119 -0.96 12.33 -16.00
N GLY A 120 -0.44 12.01 -14.81
CA GLY A 120 0.17 13.02 -13.96
C GLY A 120 0.89 12.47 -12.75
N LEU A 121 1.56 13.38 -12.05
CA LEU A 121 2.13 13.08 -10.73
C LEU A 121 1.02 13.02 -9.70
N GLY A 122 1.08 12.01 -8.82
CA GLY A 122 0.23 11.94 -7.66
C GLY A 122 0.82 12.70 -6.47
N ASP A 123 0.10 12.69 -5.36
CA ASP A 123 0.52 13.37 -4.14
C ASP A 123 1.73 12.66 -3.52
N PRO A 124 2.86 13.34 -3.31
CA PRO A 124 4.01 12.73 -2.64
C PRO A 124 3.72 12.44 -1.18
N LEU A 125 4.33 11.38 -0.68
CA LEU A 125 4.20 10.98 0.72
C LEU A 125 5.55 10.89 1.43
N LEU A 126 5.52 11.19 2.72
CA LEU A 126 6.62 11.01 3.66
C LEU A 126 6.12 10.13 4.81
N ARG A 127 6.88 9.10 5.18
CA ARG A 127 6.59 8.23 6.33
C ARG A 127 7.81 8.13 7.24
N LEU A 128 7.61 8.34 8.52
CA LEU A 128 8.56 8.03 9.58
C LEU A 128 8.01 6.85 10.38
N SER A 129 8.84 5.84 10.60
CA SER A 129 8.51 4.67 11.41
C SER A 129 9.56 4.49 12.50
N VAL A 130 9.16 4.03 13.68
CA VAL A 130 10.03 3.67 14.78
C VAL A 130 9.54 2.39 15.43
N ASN A 131 10.45 1.47 15.69
CA ASN A 131 10.19 0.25 16.45
C ASN A 131 10.40 0.55 17.94
N LEU A 132 9.32 0.69 18.68
CA LEU A 132 9.32 1.11 20.09
C LEU A 132 9.76 -0.01 21.03
N PHE A 133 9.61 -1.26 20.60
CA PHE A 133 9.98 -2.45 21.38
C PHE A 133 10.45 -3.58 20.46
N GLY A 134 11.40 -4.36 20.90
CA GLY A 134 11.83 -5.63 20.29
C GLY A 134 12.76 -5.49 19.08
N ALA A 135 13.06 -4.28 18.62
CA ALA A 135 13.94 -4.03 17.49
C ALA A 135 14.91 -2.87 17.81
N PRO A 136 16.06 -3.14 18.45
CA PRO A 136 17.08 -2.14 18.68
C PRO A 136 17.73 -1.67 17.37
N ALA A 137 18.33 -0.48 17.39
CA ALA A 137 19.18 -0.01 16.31
C ALA A 137 20.48 -0.83 16.32
N LEU A 138 20.72 -1.58 15.25
CA LEU A 138 21.85 -2.51 15.14
C LEU A 138 22.71 -2.16 13.93
N SER A 139 24.01 -2.31 14.08
CA SER A 139 24.94 -2.42 12.95
C SER A 139 24.70 -3.71 12.16
N MET A 140 25.31 -3.84 10.99
CA MET A 140 25.22 -5.07 10.18
C MET A 140 25.76 -6.30 10.92
N ASP A 141 26.87 -6.14 11.67
CA ASP A 141 27.50 -7.24 12.42
C ASP A 141 26.63 -7.70 13.59
N GLU A 142 26.04 -6.76 14.33
CA GLU A 142 25.10 -7.07 15.42
C GLU A 142 23.82 -7.70 14.91
N TYR A 143 23.35 -7.25 13.74
CA TYR A 143 22.14 -7.79 13.11
C TYR A 143 22.29 -9.25 12.69
N ALA A 144 23.52 -9.71 12.40
CA ALA A 144 23.78 -11.11 12.03
C ALA A 144 23.38 -12.12 13.12
N THR A 145 23.35 -11.70 14.39
CA THR A 145 22.95 -12.51 15.54
C THR A 145 21.57 -12.17 16.09
N TYR A 146 20.90 -11.17 15.51
CA TYR A 146 19.58 -10.76 15.94
C TYR A 146 18.52 -11.76 15.48
N HIS A 147 17.65 -12.15 16.39
CA HIS A 147 16.47 -12.96 16.12
C HIS A 147 15.21 -12.18 16.52
N GLN A 148 14.34 -11.98 15.55
CA GLN A 148 13.07 -11.33 15.82
C GLN A 148 12.18 -12.21 16.69
N ASP A 149 11.63 -11.61 17.75
CA ASP A 149 10.55 -12.19 18.53
C ASP A 149 9.29 -11.32 18.38
N VAL A 150 8.98 -10.46 19.33
CA VAL A 150 7.90 -9.47 19.22
C VAL A 150 8.52 -8.11 18.88
N ILE A 151 7.95 -7.43 17.89
CA ILE A 151 8.23 -6.02 17.62
C ILE A 151 6.93 -5.24 17.77
N VAL A 152 7.00 -4.12 18.49
CA VAL A 152 5.94 -3.11 18.52
C VAL A 152 6.50 -1.83 17.91
N GLY A 153 5.85 -1.34 16.89
CA GLY A 153 6.28 -0.12 16.20
C GLY A 153 5.14 0.86 15.98
N ALA A 154 5.52 2.09 15.69
CA ALA A 154 4.61 3.16 15.31
C ALA A 154 5.11 3.84 14.03
N SER A 155 4.21 4.37 13.24
CA SER A 155 4.56 5.22 12.10
C SER A 155 3.58 6.37 11.93
N LEU A 156 4.08 7.42 11.30
CA LEU A 156 3.29 8.56 10.85
C LEU A 156 3.58 8.77 9.37
N GLN A 157 2.53 8.67 8.55
CA GLN A 157 2.59 9.01 7.14
C GLN A 157 1.86 10.32 6.89
N VAL A 158 2.47 11.19 6.10
CA VAL A 158 1.88 12.45 5.64
C VAL A 158 1.92 12.45 4.12
N THR A 159 0.79 12.73 3.49
CA THR A 159 0.67 12.91 2.04
C THR A 159 0.36 14.37 1.75
N ALA A 160 1.17 15.01 0.90
CA ALA A 160 1.05 16.43 0.57
C ALA A 160 0.28 16.63 -0.73
N PRO A 161 -0.62 17.62 -0.83
CA PRO A 161 -1.44 17.89 -2.02
C PRO A 161 -0.63 18.60 -3.12
N LEU A 162 0.38 17.91 -3.66
CA LEU A 162 1.29 18.45 -4.69
C LEU A 162 1.14 17.73 -6.03
N GLY A 163 0.22 16.78 -6.10
CA GLY A 163 -0.10 16.04 -7.31
C GLY A 163 -0.90 16.88 -8.32
N GLN A 164 -1.02 16.35 -9.53
CA GLN A 164 -1.77 17.00 -10.58
C GLN A 164 -3.27 17.00 -10.26
N TYR A 165 -3.83 18.19 -10.18
CA TYR A 165 -5.22 18.43 -9.83
C TYR A 165 -5.86 19.45 -10.75
N ASP A 166 -7.09 19.17 -11.19
CA ASP A 166 -7.96 20.07 -11.96
C ASP A 166 -9.32 20.14 -11.25
N SER A 167 -9.60 21.26 -10.62
CA SER A 167 -10.81 21.47 -9.82
C SER A 167 -12.11 21.45 -10.65
N THR A 168 -12.02 21.49 -11.96
CA THR A 168 -13.19 21.36 -12.85
C THR A 168 -13.56 19.91 -13.14
N LYS A 169 -12.72 18.96 -12.71
CA LYS A 169 -12.84 17.53 -13.02
C LYS A 169 -13.06 16.71 -11.77
N LEU A 170 -13.85 15.65 -11.92
CA LEU A 170 -14.11 14.70 -10.82
C LEU A 170 -12.97 13.71 -10.63
N LEU A 171 -12.38 13.23 -11.73
CA LEU A 171 -11.28 12.27 -11.73
C LEU A 171 -9.95 13.02 -11.84
N ASN A 172 -9.13 12.90 -10.81
CA ASN A 172 -7.82 13.53 -10.68
C ASN A 172 -6.77 12.53 -10.18
N VAL A 173 -5.48 12.80 -10.45
CA VAL A 173 -4.36 12.02 -9.91
C VAL A 173 -3.99 12.50 -8.50
N GLY A 174 -3.97 13.81 -8.28
CA GLY A 174 -3.81 14.42 -6.94
C GLY A 174 -5.15 14.63 -6.26
N THR A 175 -5.13 14.75 -4.93
CA THR A 175 -6.34 14.87 -4.08
C THR A 175 -6.66 16.31 -3.65
N ASN A 176 -5.71 17.23 -3.84
CA ASN A 176 -5.79 18.64 -3.41
C ASN A 176 -6.09 18.81 -1.91
N ARG A 177 -5.65 17.87 -1.09
CA ARG A 177 -5.78 17.92 0.38
C ARG A 177 -4.69 17.11 1.06
N TRP A 178 -4.33 17.51 2.26
CA TRP A 178 -3.43 16.74 3.09
C TRP A 178 -4.11 15.47 3.61
N SER A 179 -3.33 14.41 3.76
CA SER A 179 -3.72 13.28 4.59
C SER A 179 -2.63 12.94 5.60
N ILE A 180 -3.04 12.57 6.81
CA ILE A 180 -2.17 12.22 7.93
C ILE A 180 -2.64 10.88 8.47
N LYS A 181 -1.72 9.90 8.48
CA LYS A 181 -2.02 8.51 8.85
C LYS A 181 -1.07 8.02 9.94
N PRO A 182 -1.42 8.16 11.23
CA PRO A 182 -0.78 7.42 12.31
C PRO A 182 -1.14 5.94 12.25
N GLU A 183 -0.13 5.08 12.52
CA GLU A 183 -0.26 3.64 12.56
C GLU A 183 0.48 3.08 13.77
N LEU A 184 -0.05 2.00 14.32
CA LEU A 184 0.64 1.14 15.26
C LEU A 184 0.80 -0.24 14.64
N GLY A 185 1.88 -0.93 14.93
CA GLY A 185 2.11 -2.27 14.40
C GLY A 185 2.64 -3.21 15.46
N VAL A 186 2.14 -4.43 15.45
CA VAL A 186 2.69 -5.53 16.24
C VAL A 186 3.07 -6.64 15.27
N SER A 187 4.31 -7.09 15.37
CA SER A 187 4.86 -8.20 14.58
C SER A 187 5.41 -9.26 15.52
N LYS A 188 5.00 -10.52 15.35
CA LYS A 188 5.49 -11.67 16.13
C LYS A 188 6.00 -12.74 15.19
N ALA A 189 7.23 -13.17 15.42
CA ALA A 189 7.85 -14.25 14.66
C ALA A 189 7.83 -15.57 15.46
N TRP A 190 7.62 -16.68 14.73
CA TRP A 190 7.72 -18.07 15.21
C TRP A 190 8.47 -18.88 14.15
N GLY A 191 9.79 -18.93 14.23
CA GLY A 191 10.62 -19.55 13.21
C GLY A 191 10.38 -18.89 11.84
N PRO A 192 9.95 -19.63 10.81
CA PRO A 192 9.74 -19.08 9.46
C PRO A 192 8.42 -18.30 9.30
N VAL A 193 7.54 -18.31 10.31
CA VAL A 193 6.23 -17.65 10.26
C VAL A 193 6.29 -16.34 11.04
N THR A 194 5.76 -15.26 10.44
CA THR A 194 5.57 -13.98 11.13
C THR A 194 4.13 -13.51 10.92
N LEU A 195 3.48 -13.11 12.00
CA LEU A 195 2.18 -12.43 11.96
C LEU A 195 2.39 -10.95 12.28
N GLU A 196 1.88 -10.08 11.41
CA GLU A 196 1.82 -8.63 11.66
C GLU A 196 0.36 -8.18 11.70
N VAL A 197 0.05 -7.25 12.62
CA VAL A 197 -1.25 -6.57 12.70
C VAL A 197 -1.00 -5.07 12.84
N ILE A 198 -1.61 -4.27 11.97
CA ILE A 198 -1.34 -2.84 11.83
C ILE A 198 -2.66 -2.06 11.79
N PRO A 199 -3.21 -1.65 12.94
CA PRO A 199 -4.27 -0.66 13.01
C PRO A 199 -3.76 0.74 12.61
N ALA A 200 -4.62 1.50 11.92
CA ALA A 200 -4.33 2.86 11.48
C ALA A 200 -5.59 3.71 11.42
N ILE A 201 -5.39 5.04 11.50
CA ILE A 201 -6.44 6.04 11.25
C ILE A 201 -5.89 7.01 10.22
N THR A 202 -6.66 7.32 9.19
CA THR A 202 -6.31 8.35 8.20
C THR A 202 -7.21 9.55 8.38
N PHE A 203 -6.63 10.71 8.63
CA PHE A 203 -7.28 12.01 8.69
C PHE A 203 -7.05 12.77 7.40
N PHE A 204 -8.01 13.61 7.02
CA PHE A 204 -7.96 14.43 5.82
C PHE A 204 -8.22 15.89 6.18
N THR A 205 -7.57 16.82 5.48
CA THR A 205 -8.03 18.21 5.43
C THR A 205 -9.13 18.35 4.38
N ASN A 206 -9.87 19.44 4.41
CA ASN A 206 -10.83 19.75 3.37
C ASN A 206 -10.13 20.04 2.04
N ASN A 207 -10.84 19.78 0.94
CA ASN A 207 -10.51 20.32 -0.37
C ASN A 207 -11.57 21.37 -0.71
N ASP A 208 -11.19 22.64 -0.59
CA ASP A 208 -12.09 23.78 -0.75
C ASP A 208 -12.23 24.25 -2.21
N ASP A 209 -11.60 23.55 -3.15
CA ASP A 209 -11.71 23.79 -4.60
C ASP A 209 -12.05 22.47 -5.34
N PHE A 210 -13.02 21.74 -4.81
CA PHE A 210 -13.52 20.52 -5.42
C PHE A 210 -14.63 20.85 -6.42
N LEU A 211 -14.57 20.25 -7.61
CA LEU A 211 -15.61 20.27 -8.65
C LEU A 211 -16.24 21.68 -8.84
N ARG A 212 -15.39 22.63 -9.27
CA ARG A 212 -15.74 24.04 -9.54
C ARG A 212 -16.07 24.86 -8.29
N GLY A 213 -15.26 24.72 -7.24
CA GLY A 213 -15.32 25.53 -6.04
C GLY A 213 -16.23 25.00 -4.94
N LYS A 214 -16.64 23.75 -5.01
CA LYS A 214 -17.29 23.05 -3.89
C LYS A 214 -16.28 22.69 -2.82
N THR A 215 -16.74 22.49 -1.59
CA THR A 215 -15.93 21.97 -0.51
C THR A 215 -16.18 20.47 -0.36
N LEU A 216 -15.09 19.67 -0.44
CA LEU A 216 -15.10 18.24 -0.12
C LEU A 216 -14.48 18.03 1.27
N GLU A 217 -15.29 17.55 2.19
CA GLU A 217 -14.86 17.06 3.50
C GLU A 217 -14.86 15.53 3.52
N GLN A 218 -14.04 14.92 4.38
CA GLN A 218 -14.08 13.48 4.58
C GLN A 218 -13.84 13.12 6.05
N ASP A 219 -14.73 12.28 6.59
CA ASP A 219 -14.55 11.67 7.90
C ASP A 219 -13.28 10.79 7.93
N PRO A 220 -12.67 10.57 9.10
CA PRO A 220 -11.52 9.66 9.20
C PRO A 220 -11.84 8.24 8.70
N ILE A 221 -10.81 7.61 8.08
CA ILE A 221 -10.85 6.20 7.73
C ILE A 221 -10.10 5.41 8.80
N TYR A 222 -10.75 4.42 9.37
CA TYR A 222 -10.17 3.45 10.28
C TYR A 222 -9.81 2.19 9.50
N SER A 223 -8.61 1.68 9.68
CA SER A 223 -8.16 0.47 9.01
C SER A 223 -7.38 -0.46 9.92
N VAL A 224 -7.43 -1.75 9.60
CA VAL A 224 -6.56 -2.77 10.20
C VAL A 224 -6.02 -3.62 9.06
N GLN A 225 -4.69 -3.73 8.98
CA GLN A 225 -4.02 -4.68 8.10
C GLN A 225 -3.51 -5.86 8.92
N GLY A 226 -3.63 -7.07 8.36
CA GLY A 226 -3.06 -8.29 8.89
C GLY A 226 -2.22 -8.96 7.82
N HIS A 227 -1.02 -9.43 8.19
CA HIS A 227 -0.10 -10.10 7.27
C HIS A 227 0.40 -11.40 7.90
N LEU A 228 0.13 -12.52 7.26
CA LEU A 228 0.71 -13.82 7.62
C LEU A 228 1.85 -14.11 6.65
N ILE A 229 3.08 -13.93 7.12
CA ILE A 229 4.30 -14.01 6.34
C ILE A 229 4.95 -15.36 6.57
N TYR A 230 5.41 -16.00 5.51
CA TYR A 230 6.16 -17.25 5.55
C TYR A 230 7.49 -17.11 4.81
N GLU A 231 8.59 -17.34 5.51
CA GLU A 231 9.95 -17.36 4.93
C GLU A 231 10.23 -18.76 4.38
N ILE A 232 10.15 -18.91 3.06
CA ILE A 232 10.42 -20.16 2.35
C ILE A 232 11.93 -20.45 2.34
N SER A 233 12.72 -19.40 2.22
CA SER A 233 14.19 -19.42 2.29
C SER A 233 14.73 -18.03 2.64
N PRO A 234 16.02 -17.87 2.95
CA PRO A 234 16.62 -16.55 3.19
C PRO A 234 16.46 -15.55 2.02
N ALA A 235 16.21 -16.05 0.80
CA ALA A 235 16.02 -15.22 -0.37
C ALA A 235 14.56 -15.04 -0.78
N LEU A 236 13.63 -15.86 -0.27
CA LEU A 236 12.25 -15.92 -0.74
C LEU A 236 11.28 -15.97 0.44
N TRP A 237 10.38 -15.01 0.50
CA TRP A 237 9.23 -15.03 1.41
C TRP A 237 7.94 -14.72 0.67
N THR A 238 6.83 -15.15 1.23
CA THR A 238 5.47 -14.84 0.77
C THR A 238 4.61 -14.42 1.95
N ALA A 239 3.58 -13.63 1.68
CA ALA A 239 2.61 -13.20 2.68
C ALA A 239 1.18 -13.35 2.14
N PHE A 240 0.28 -13.82 2.99
CA PHE A 240 -1.15 -13.64 2.83
C PHE A 240 -1.56 -12.38 3.57
N ASP A 241 -2.23 -11.49 2.87
CA ASP A 241 -2.57 -10.16 3.33
C ASP A 241 -4.09 -10.00 3.45
N ALA A 242 -4.55 -9.35 4.51
CA ALA A 242 -5.93 -8.99 4.71
C ALA A 242 -6.02 -7.54 5.20
N THR A 243 -6.96 -6.77 4.66
CA THR A 243 -7.22 -5.41 5.12
C THR A 243 -8.72 -5.21 5.31
N TYR A 244 -9.10 -4.71 6.48
CA TYR A 244 -10.42 -4.16 6.74
C TYR A 244 -10.30 -2.66 6.90
N TYR A 245 -11.20 -1.90 6.28
CA TYR A 245 -11.30 -0.46 6.52
C TYR A 245 -12.75 0.01 6.51
N THR A 246 -13.02 1.04 7.32
CA THR A 246 -14.34 1.62 7.50
C THR A 246 -14.25 3.11 7.85
N GLY A 247 -15.34 3.84 7.67
CA GLY A 247 -15.38 5.29 7.89
C GLY A 247 -15.35 6.06 6.57
N GLY A 248 -14.63 7.17 6.51
CA GLY A 248 -14.34 7.92 5.28
C GLY A 248 -15.57 8.42 4.54
N ARG A 249 -16.66 8.69 5.25
CA ARG A 249 -17.84 9.32 4.63
C ARG A 249 -17.42 10.67 4.08
N THR A 250 -17.73 10.91 2.82
CA THR A 250 -17.55 12.21 2.18
C THR A 250 -18.75 13.13 2.43
N THR A 251 -18.51 14.44 2.48
CA THR A 251 -19.52 15.48 2.50
C THR A 251 -19.13 16.53 1.45
N ILE A 252 -20.03 16.81 0.50
CA ILE A 252 -19.81 17.78 -0.57
C ILE A 252 -20.84 18.89 -0.42
N ASP A 253 -20.41 20.12 -0.08
CA ASP A 253 -21.27 21.27 0.20
C ASP A 253 -22.40 20.95 1.21
N GLY A 254 -22.10 20.16 2.25
CA GLY A 254 -23.06 19.77 3.28
C GLY A 254 -23.88 18.51 2.95
N GLU A 255 -23.84 18.02 1.72
CA GLU A 255 -24.51 16.76 1.35
C GLU A 255 -23.62 15.56 1.69
N LYS A 256 -24.15 14.65 2.50
CA LYS A 256 -23.41 13.50 3.04
C LYS A 256 -23.57 12.28 2.16
N GLY A 257 -22.46 11.69 1.79
CA GLY A 257 -22.37 10.41 1.14
C GLY A 257 -22.45 9.20 2.08
N GLU A 258 -22.13 8.05 1.55
CA GLU A 258 -22.14 6.80 2.30
C GLU A 258 -20.79 6.56 3.01
N ARG A 259 -20.83 5.78 4.10
CA ARG A 259 -19.66 5.31 4.80
C ARG A 259 -19.03 4.15 4.04
N LEU A 260 -17.73 4.19 3.86
CA LEU A 260 -16.95 3.05 3.35
C LEU A 260 -16.94 1.91 4.37
N GLU A 261 -17.00 0.67 3.89
CA GLU A 261 -16.82 -0.53 4.69
C GLU A 261 -16.40 -1.67 3.77
N ASN A 262 -15.11 -2.04 3.78
CA ASN A 262 -14.55 -2.97 2.81
C ASN A 262 -13.57 -3.94 3.46
N VAL A 263 -13.53 -5.18 2.95
CA VAL A 263 -12.51 -6.18 3.23
C VAL A 263 -11.77 -6.50 1.93
N ARG A 264 -10.45 -6.54 2.01
CA ARG A 264 -9.58 -6.92 0.90
C ARG A 264 -8.66 -8.05 1.31
N LEU A 265 -8.40 -8.95 0.39
CA LEU A 265 -7.39 -10.00 0.54
C LEU A 265 -6.31 -9.83 -0.52
N GLY A 266 -5.11 -10.27 -0.20
CA GLY A 266 -3.97 -10.16 -1.10
C GLY A 266 -2.92 -11.23 -0.86
N LEU A 267 -1.99 -11.27 -1.80
CA LEU A 267 -0.78 -12.06 -1.74
C LEU A 267 0.40 -11.19 -2.14
N THR A 268 1.46 -11.29 -1.35
CA THR A 268 2.74 -10.61 -1.63
C THR A 268 3.85 -11.64 -1.61
N THR A 269 4.74 -11.59 -2.60
CA THR A 269 5.92 -12.46 -2.67
C THR A 269 7.13 -11.60 -2.99
N SER A 270 8.24 -11.82 -2.30
CA SER A 270 9.49 -11.11 -2.55
C SER A 270 10.65 -12.09 -2.69
N LEU A 271 11.43 -11.88 -3.74
CA LEU A 271 12.62 -12.65 -4.09
C LEU A 271 13.86 -11.73 -4.06
N SER A 272 14.82 -12.05 -3.21
CA SER A 272 16.14 -11.43 -3.22
C SER A 272 16.97 -12.02 -4.35
N LEU A 273 17.32 -11.21 -5.34
CA LEU A 273 18.17 -11.61 -6.49
C LEU A 273 19.66 -11.59 -6.11
N SER A 274 20.01 -10.71 -5.19
CA SER A 274 21.35 -10.57 -4.62
C SER A 274 21.28 -9.90 -3.25
N ARG A 275 22.44 -9.70 -2.58
CA ARG A 275 22.46 -8.90 -1.35
C ARG A 275 22.00 -7.44 -1.56
N HIS A 276 22.02 -6.93 -2.79
CA HIS A 276 21.67 -5.55 -3.11
C HIS A 276 20.30 -5.40 -3.79
N GLN A 277 19.73 -6.44 -4.37
CA GLN A 277 18.55 -6.34 -5.21
C GLN A 277 17.48 -7.35 -4.82
N SER A 278 16.23 -6.90 -4.84
CA SER A 278 15.06 -7.77 -4.71
C SER A 278 13.92 -7.33 -5.62
N ILE A 279 13.04 -8.27 -5.94
CA ILE A 279 11.80 -8.04 -6.66
C ILE A 279 10.66 -8.46 -5.73
N LYS A 280 9.61 -7.65 -5.68
CA LYS A 280 8.37 -7.92 -4.97
C LYS A 280 7.22 -7.95 -5.98
N LEU A 281 6.44 -9.01 -5.96
CA LEU A 281 5.17 -9.15 -6.67
C LEU A 281 4.04 -9.08 -5.65
N PHE A 282 2.97 -8.40 -5.98
CA PHE A 282 1.79 -8.33 -5.12
C PHE A 282 0.51 -8.31 -5.95
N GLY A 283 -0.54 -8.84 -5.37
CA GLY A 283 -1.88 -8.78 -5.93
C GLY A 283 -2.91 -8.72 -4.82
N SER A 284 -4.02 -8.02 -5.04
CA SER A 284 -5.12 -7.94 -4.07
C SER A 284 -6.46 -7.74 -4.76
N ALA A 285 -7.52 -8.18 -4.10
CA ALA A 285 -8.89 -8.00 -4.54
C ALA A 285 -9.81 -7.70 -3.35
N GLY A 286 -10.87 -6.94 -3.58
CA GLY A 286 -11.97 -6.77 -2.63
C GLY A 286 -12.80 -8.05 -2.55
N VAL A 287 -13.11 -8.49 -1.34
CA VAL A 287 -13.97 -9.67 -1.09
C VAL A 287 -15.30 -9.29 -0.44
N TYR A 288 -15.36 -8.16 0.21
CA TYR A 288 -16.57 -7.55 0.73
C TYR A 288 -16.50 -6.03 0.56
N HIS A 289 -17.60 -5.43 0.16
CA HIS A 289 -17.76 -3.98 0.04
C HIS A 289 -19.20 -3.58 0.28
N ARG A 290 -19.41 -2.50 1.01
CA ARG A 290 -20.73 -1.93 1.24
C ARG A 290 -21.13 -0.94 0.15
N THR A 291 -20.16 -0.24 -0.39
CA THR A 291 -20.32 0.76 -1.46
C THR A 291 -19.69 0.25 -2.75
N GLU A 292 -20.04 0.82 -3.89
CA GLU A 292 -19.48 0.47 -5.22
C GLU A 292 -17.98 0.79 -5.35
N ASN A 293 -17.19 0.44 -4.35
CA ASN A 293 -15.72 0.62 -4.34
C ASN A 293 -15.03 -0.74 -4.29
N ASN A 294 -15.20 -1.52 -5.33
CA ASN A 294 -14.59 -2.84 -5.44
C ASN A 294 -13.58 -2.89 -6.58
N PHE A 295 -12.33 -3.29 -6.32
CA PHE A 295 -11.25 -3.31 -7.30
C PHE A 295 -10.27 -4.45 -7.06
N TRP A 296 -9.55 -4.84 -8.10
CA TRP A 296 -8.37 -5.65 -7.97
C TRP A 296 -7.13 -4.86 -8.39
N ALA A 297 -6.00 -5.23 -7.85
CA ALA A 297 -4.72 -4.64 -8.16
C ALA A 297 -3.65 -5.72 -8.27
N VAL A 298 -2.74 -5.56 -9.20
CA VAL A 298 -1.52 -6.34 -9.30
C VAL A 298 -0.35 -5.41 -9.49
N GLY A 299 0.81 -5.79 -8.99
CA GLY A 299 1.97 -4.93 -9.16
C GLY A 299 3.29 -5.66 -8.95
N LEU A 300 4.32 -4.94 -9.37
CA LEU A 300 5.72 -5.33 -9.30
C LEU A 300 6.51 -4.18 -8.70
N ALA A 301 7.43 -4.46 -7.79
CA ALA A 301 8.40 -3.49 -7.31
C ALA A 301 9.81 -4.08 -7.36
N TRP A 302 10.75 -3.32 -7.90
CA TRP A 302 12.17 -3.58 -7.80
C TRP A 302 12.76 -2.70 -6.71
N GLN A 303 13.64 -3.28 -5.89
CA GLN A 303 14.33 -2.59 -4.82
C GLN A 303 15.83 -2.77 -4.97
N TYR A 304 16.57 -1.68 -4.85
CA TYR A 304 18.01 -1.65 -4.70
C TYR A 304 18.38 -1.12 -3.32
N ARG A 305 19.33 -1.79 -2.63
CA ARG A 305 19.78 -1.40 -1.30
C ARG A 305 21.32 -1.30 -1.23
N TRP A 306 21.79 -0.33 -0.45
CA TRP A 306 23.22 -0.06 -0.27
C TRP A 306 23.48 0.63 1.08
N GLY A 307 24.76 0.69 1.48
CA GLY A 307 25.19 1.32 2.75
C GLY A 307 25.06 0.40 3.94
N GLY A 308 25.27 0.92 5.14
CA GLY A 308 25.14 0.19 6.40
C GLY A 308 26.03 -1.05 6.56
N GLY A 309 27.10 -1.20 5.76
CA GLY A 309 27.98 -2.36 5.83
C GLY A 309 27.55 -3.54 4.92
N LEU A 310 26.60 -3.33 3.99
CA LEU A 310 26.18 -4.36 3.01
C LEU A 310 27.32 -4.83 2.11
#